data_70443aaadef01892cfe63e36b544a1cb
#
_entry.id   70443aaadef01892cfe63e36b544a1cb
#
_cell.length_a   1.000
_cell.length_b   1.000
_cell.length_c   1.000
_cell.angle_alpha   90.00
_cell.angle_beta   90.00
_cell.angle_gamma   90.00
#
_symmetry.space_group_name_H-M   'P 1'
#
loop_
_entity.id
_entity.type
_entity.pdbx_description
1 polymer ?
#
loop_
_entity_poly.entity_id
_entity_poly.type
_entity_poly.pdbx_seq_one_letter_code
_entity_poly.pdbx_strand_id
1 'polypeptide(L)'
;MDFTEKRIDGEEKYKGVIVRVRLDRVELCDGKLTRREVVEHPGGVCILPVDENGVCTMVRQFRYPFGKMLLEAPAGKLEYGEDPLDCAVRELSEETGYQADELIPLGSMCTSPGFSTERLHLFLALGLHSGESHPDEGEFLNAEKIPLQKLTEMVMNNEIDDGKTIAVILKAEKLLASR
;
A
#
# COMPACT_ATOMS: atom_id res chain seq x y z
N MET A 1 -29.57 -10.97 5.72
CA MET A 1 -29.14 -11.32 7.09
C MET A 1 -28.02 -10.35 7.42
N ASP A 2 -28.13 -9.62 8.53
CA ASP A 2 -27.12 -8.67 8.97
C ASP A 2 -26.16 -9.39 9.93
N PHE A 3 -24.86 -9.38 9.64
CA PHE A 3 -23.81 -9.99 10.47
C PHE A 3 -22.96 -8.94 11.19
N THR A 4 -23.48 -7.71 11.33
CA THR A 4 -22.80 -6.63 12.02
C THR A 4 -22.48 -7.03 13.46
N GLU A 5 -21.25 -6.83 13.89
CA GLU A 5 -20.79 -7.01 15.26
C GLU A 5 -20.80 -5.65 15.97
N LYS A 6 -21.29 -5.63 17.21
CA LYS A 6 -21.36 -4.42 18.02
C LYS A 6 -20.25 -4.42 19.06
N ARG A 7 -19.38 -3.40 18.99
CA ARG A 7 -18.37 -3.18 20.04
C ARG A 7 -19.07 -2.80 21.36
N ILE A 8 -18.77 -3.51 22.42
CA ILE A 8 -19.28 -3.28 23.79
C ILE A 8 -18.29 -2.43 24.55
N ASP A 9 -17.03 -2.89 24.64
CA ASP A 9 -15.91 -2.21 25.27
C ASP A 9 -14.59 -2.71 24.66
N GLY A 10 -13.46 -2.18 25.14
CA GLY A 10 -12.14 -2.63 24.69
C GLY A 10 -11.02 -1.99 25.49
N GLU A 11 -9.86 -2.61 25.43
CA GLU A 11 -8.64 -2.22 26.12
C GLU A 11 -7.50 -2.08 25.12
N GLU A 12 -6.76 -0.95 25.19
CA GLU A 12 -5.51 -0.79 24.46
C GLU A 12 -4.44 -1.70 25.08
N LYS A 13 -3.86 -2.59 24.29
CA LYS A 13 -2.82 -3.53 24.72
C LYS A 13 -1.41 -3.05 24.37
N TYR A 14 -1.28 -2.28 23.30
CA TYR A 14 0.00 -1.73 22.86
C TYR A 14 -0.22 -0.44 22.07
N LYS A 15 0.66 0.54 22.30
CA LYS A 15 0.73 1.78 21.54
C LYS A 15 2.17 1.98 21.09
N GLY A 16 2.43 1.71 19.82
CA GLY A 16 3.71 1.95 19.15
C GLY A 16 3.74 3.25 18.36
N VAL A 17 4.81 3.43 17.60
CA VAL A 17 4.98 4.58 16.69
C VAL A 17 4.03 4.44 15.48
N ILE A 18 3.91 3.24 14.93
CA ILE A 18 3.13 2.98 13.70
C ILE A 18 1.75 2.42 14.04
N VAL A 19 1.69 1.43 14.92
CA VAL A 19 0.47 0.67 15.19
C VAL A 19 0.01 0.81 16.63
N ARG A 20 -1.31 0.70 16.81
CA ARG A 20 -1.93 0.46 18.13
C ARG A 20 -2.63 -0.87 18.08
N VAL A 21 -2.55 -1.62 19.18
CA VAL A 21 -3.25 -2.90 19.30
C VAL A 21 -4.25 -2.79 20.44
N ARG A 22 -5.50 -3.10 20.14
CA ARG A 22 -6.56 -3.18 21.14
C ARG A 22 -7.24 -4.54 21.12
N LEU A 23 -7.75 -4.92 22.27
CA LEU A 23 -8.58 -6.10 22.45
C LEU A 23 -10.01 -5.64 22.73
N ASP A 24 -10.90 -5.81 21.76
CA ASP A 24 -12.30 -5.43 21.87
C ASP A 24 -13.17 -6.62 22.28
N ARG A 25 -14.17 -6.36 23.13
CA ARG A 25 -15.28 -7.28 23.37
C ARG A 25 -16.45 -6.85 22.47
N VAL A 26 -16.94 -7.79 21.69
CA VAL A 26 -18.02 -7.54 20.72
C VAL A 26 -19.18 -8.52 20.92
N GLU A 27 -20.37 -8.04 20.60
CA GLU A 27 -21.60 -8.84 20.52
C GLU A 27 -21.82 -9.24 19.06
N LEU A 28 -21.97 -10.54 18.84
CA LEU A 28 -22.27 -11.12 17.53
C LEU A 28 -23.76 -10.96 17.19
N CYS A 29 -24.12 -11.18 15.95
CA CYS A 29 -25.51 -11.11 15.46
C CYS A 29 -26.47 -12.12 16.16
N ASP A 30 -25.96 -13.16 16.81
CA ASP A 30 -26.72 -14.12 17.62
C ASP A 30 -26.77 -13.76 19.12
N GLY A 31 -26.25 -12.57 19.50
CA GLY A 31 -26.21 -12.07 20.89
C GLY A 31 -25.06 -12.62 21.72
N LYS A 32 -24.22 -13.50 21.19
CA LYS A 32 -23.07 -14.02 21.93
C LYS A 32 -21.94 -12.99 22.00
N LEU A 33 -21.23 -12.98 23.12
CA LEU A 33 -20.04 -12.15 23.30
C LEU A 33 -18.79 -12.91 22.90
N THR A 34 -17.89 -12.21 22.20
CA THR A 34 -16.56 -12.71 21.81
C THR A 34 -15.53 -11.59 21.87
N ARG A 35 -14.29 -11.90 21.53
CA ARG A 35 -13.18 -10.93 21.49
C ARG A 35 -12.68 -10.74 20.07
N ARG A 36 -12.17 -9.52 19.77
CA ARG A 36 -11.47 -9.18 18.53
C ARG A 36 -10.18 -8.48 18.86
N GLU A 37 -9.09 -8.97 18.32
CA GLU A 37 -7.81 -8.27 18.29
C GLU A 37 -7.81 -7.35 17.09
N VAL A 38 -7.51 -6.07 17.32
CA VAL A 38 -7.52 -5.05 16.27
C VAL A 38 -6.20 -4.30 16.26
N VAL A 39 -5.52 -4.33 15.13
CA VAL A 39 -4.34 -3.51 14.84
C VAL A 39 -4.79 -2.27 14.08
N GLU A 40 -4.73 -1.12 14.76
CA GLU A 40 -5.02 0.16 14.13
C GLU A 40 -3.77 0.67 13.42
N HIS A 41 -3.92 1.06 12.15
CA HIS A 41 -2.88 1.59 11.28
C HIS A 41 -3.43 2.80 10.51
N PRO A 42 -2.64 3.86 10.27
CA PRO A 42 -3.09 5.07 9.56
C PRO A 42 -3.51 4.80 8.12
N GLY A 43 -3.03 3.71 7.53
CA GLY A 43 -3.17 3.45 6.11
C GLY A 43 -1.96 3.97 5.32
N GLY A 44 -2.07 3.94 4.01
CA GLY A 44 -0.99 4.39 3.14
C GLY A 44 -1.41 4.43 1.68
N VAL A 45 -0.42 4.68 0.84
CA VAL A 45 -0.56 4.72 -0.62
C VAL A 45 0.40 3.72 -1.25
N CYS A 46 0.08 3.31 -2.48
CA CYS A 46 0.97 2.54 -3.34
C CYS A 46 0.83 3.07 -4.76
N ILE A 47 1.92 3.44 -5.38
CA ILE A 47 1.94 4.13 -6.66
C ILE A 47 2.70 3.27 -7.67
N LEU A 48 2.16 3.09 -8.88
CA LEU A 48 2.90 2.50 -9.99
C LEU A 48 3.29 3.61 -10.98
N PRO A 49 4.55 4.06 -10.99
CA PRO A 49 5.04 5.00 -11.99
C PRO A 49 5.30 4.25 -13.30
N VAL A 50 4.68 4.71 -14.39
CA VAL A 50 4.85 4.12 -15.72
C VAL A 50 5.26 5.22 -16.72
N ASP A 51 6.38 5.02 -17.40
CA ASP A 51 6.84 5.96 -18.41
C ASP A 51 6.14 5.76 -19.77
N GLU A 52 6.45 6.62 -20.75
CA GLU A 52 5.89 6.59 -22.10
C GLU A 52 6.18 5.31 -22.89
N ASN A 53 7.20 4.54 -22.47
CA ASN A 53 7.60 3.27 -23.07
C ASN A 53 6.98 2.06 -22.36
N GLY A 54 6.11 2.30 -21.36
CA GLY A 54 5.50 1.24 -20.54
C GLY A 54 6.47 0.61 -19.54
N VAL A 55 7.55 1.33 -19.18
CA VAL A 55 8.51 0.87 -18.16
C VAL A 55 8.13 1.45 -16.81
N CYS A 56 8.00 0.57 -15.81
CA CYS A 56 7.67 0.93 -14.44
C CYS A 56 8.95 1.14 -13.62
N THR A 57 8.89 2.09 -12.68
CA THR A 57 9.93 2.24 -11.66
C THR A 57 9.47 1.56 -10.38
N MET A 58 10.23 0.55 -9.99
CA MET A 58 10.01 -0.26 -8.79
C MET A 58 11.10 0.08 -7.77
N VAL A 59 10.85 -0.24 -6.51
CA VAL A 59 11.83 -0.10 -5.42
C VAL A 59 12.14 -1.46 -4.79
N ARG A 60 13.41 -1.65 -4.41
CA ARG A 60 13.83 -2.84 -3.68
C ARG A 60 14.20 -2.43 -2.27
N GLN A 61 13.45 -2.97 -1.30
CA GLN A 61 13.56 -2.63 0.12
C GLN A 61 13.67 -3.87 1.00
N PHE A 62 14.48 -3.78 2.06
CA PHE A 62 14.53 -4.84 3.08
C PHE A 62 13.31 -4.73 4.01
N ARG A 63 12.55 -5.79 4.07
CA ARG A 63 11.39 -5.88 4.97
C ARG A 63 11.73 -6.75 6.18
N TYR A 64 12.06 -6.08 7.27
CA TYR A 64 12.48 -6.73 8.53
C TYR A 64 11.54 -7.86 8.99
N PRO A 65 10.19 -7.73 8.96
CA PRO A 65 9.29 -8.81 9.38
C PRO A 65 9.43 -10.09 8.56
N PHE A 66 9.88 -9.98 7.30
CA PHE A 66 10.10 -11.12 6.40
C PHE A 66 11.57 -11.54 6.31
N GLY A 67 12.50 -10.73 6.85
CA GLY A 67 13.93 -10.99 6.80
C GLY A 67 14.53 -11.04 5.40
N LYS A 68 13.90 -10.40 4.40
CA LYS A 68 14.33 -10.43 2.99
C LYS A 68 14.12 -9.11 2.27
N MET A 69 14.83 -8.95 1.14
CA MET A 69 14.56 -7.89 0.17
C MET A 69 13.29 -8.20 -0.61
N LEU A 70 12.39 -7.23 -0.72
CA LEU A 70 11.21 -7.31 -1.58
C LEU A 70 11.34 -6.33 -2.74
N LEU A 71 10.79 -6.71 -3.89
CA LEU A 71 10.57 -5.82 -5.02
C LEU A 71 9.14 -5.28 -4.91
N GLU A 72 9.01 -3.98 -4.75
CA GLU A 72 7.75 -3.32 -4.44
C GLU A 72 7.50 -2.15 -5.40
N ALA A 73 6.23 -1.82 -5.60
CA ALA A 73 5.87 -0.50 -6.11
C ALA A 73 6.08 0.55 -5.01
N PRO A 74 6.54 1.77 -5.33
CA PRO A 74 6.69 2.86 -4.38
C PRO A 74 5.46 3.02 -3.50
N ALA A 75 5.66 3.19 -2.18
CA ALA A 75 4.58 3.16 -1.22
C ALA A 75 4.96 3.76 0.12
N GLY A 76 4.07 4.55 0.69
CA GLY A 76 4.31 5.13 2.01
C GLY A 76 3.06 5.25 2.86
N LYS A 77 3.27 5.68 4.11
CA LYS A 77 2.21 5.82 5.11
C LYS A 77 1.55 7.18 5.02
N LEU A 78 0.25 7.21 5.25
CA LEU A 78 -0.47 8.47 5.46
C LEU A 78 -0.01 9.13 6.77
N GLU A 79 0.24 10.41 6.73
CA GLU A 79 0.30 11.24 7.92
C GLU A 79 -1.09 11.49 8.50
N TYR A 80 -1.16 11.99 9.73
CA TYR A 80 -2.45 12.23 10.38
C TYR A 80 -3.24 13.33 9.65
N GLY A 81 -4.36 12.93 9.02
CA GLY A 81 -5.25 13.84 8.27
C GLY A 81 -4.76 14.17 6.86
N GLU A 82 -3.71 13.53 6.39
CA GLU A 82 -3.21 13.69 5.01
C GLU A 82 -4.20 13.10 4.00
N ASP A 83 -4.41 13.83 2.89
CA ASP A 83 -5.17 13.31 1.76
C ASP A 83 -4.36 12.23 1.04
N PRO A 84 -4.95 11.09 0.64
CA PRO A 84 -4.23 10.03 -0.06
C PRO A 84 -3.57 10.46 -1.37
N LEU A 85 -4.11 11.45 -2.07
CA LEU A 85 -3.49 11.96 -3.30
C LEU A 85 -2.24 12.79 -2.98
N ASP A 86 -2.29 13.63 -1.95
CA ASP A 86 -1.15 14.42 -1.50
C ASP A 86 -0.01 13.51 -1.01
N CYS A 87 -0.35 12.48 -0.25
CA CYS A 87 0.58 11.42 0.15
C CYS A 87 1.22 10.74 -1.07
N ALA A 88 0.43 10.39 -2.09
CA ALA A 88 0.96 9.76 -3.30
C ALA A 88 1.93 10.65 -4.07
N VAL A 89 1.67 11.96 -4.13
CA VAL A 89 2.60 12.94 -4.75
C VAL A 89 3.90 12.99 -3.96
N ARG A 90 3.84 13.08 -2.64
CA ARG A 90 4.99 13.15 -1.75
C ARG A 90 5.85 11.88 -1.86
N GLU A 91 5.26 10.70 -1.67
CA GLU A 91 5.97 9.42 -1.69
C GLU A 91 6.59 9.10 -3.06
N LEU A 92 5.88 9.42 -4.16
CA LEU A 92 6.44 9.29 -5.50
C LEU A 92 7.72 10.11 -5.66
N SER A 93 7.72 11.35 -5.16
CA SER A 93 8.89 12.23 -5.23
C SER A 93 10.01 11.75 -4.31
N GLU A 94 9.72 11.36 -3.08
CA GLU A 94 10.70 10.95 -2.08
C GLU A 94 11.43 9.68 -2.49
N GLU A 95 10.69 8.62 -2.85
CA GLU A 95 11.29 7.32 -3.16
C GLU A 95 11.90 7.23 -4.56
N THR A 96 11.35 7.95 -5.54
CA THR A 96 11.77 7.82 -6.95
C THR A 96 12.36 9.08 -7.58
N GLY A 97 12.17 10.24 -6.95
CA GLY A 97 12.50 11.54 -7.54
C GLY A 97 11.57 11.96 -8.67
N TYR A 98 10.49 11.24 -8.94
CA TYR A 98 9.54 11.62 -9.99
C TYR A 98 8.44 12.54 -9.51
N GLN A 99 8.04 13.43 -10.41
CA GLN A 99 6.74 14.07 -10.43
C GLN A 99 5.93 13.49 -11.60
N ALA A 100 4.61 13.51 -11.52
CA ALA A 100 3.72 12.98 -12.54
C ALA A 100 2.72 14.04 -12.99
N ASP A 101 2.41 14.10 -14.30
CA ASP A 101 1.34 14.94 -14.81
C ASP A 101 -0.04 14.42 -14.39
N GLU A 102 -0.19 13.11 -14.25
CA GLU A 102 -1.45 12.46 -13.92
C GLU A 102 -1.22 11.37 -12.87
N LEU A 103 -1.96 11.48 -11.74
CA LEU A 103 -2.11 10.42 -10.74
C LEU A 103 -3.53 9.89 -10.80
N ILE A 104 -3.69 8.69 -11.36
CA ILE A 104 -4.98 8.04 -11.59
C ILE A 104 -5.31 7.13 -10.43
N PRO A 105 -6.41 7.38 -9.67
CA PRO A 105 -6.83 6.49 -8.62
C PRO A 105 -7.25 5.12 -9.17
N LEU A 106 -6.65 4.04 -8.68
CA LEU A 106 -7.02 2.67 -8.98
C LEU A 106 -7.92 2.05 -7.89
N GLY A 107 -8.38 2.87 -6.95
CA GLY A 107 -9.18 2.47 -5.80
C GLY A 107 -8.34 2.15 -4.57
N SER A 108 -8.94 1.47 -3.61
CA SER A 108 -8.25 1.09 -2.36
C SER A 108 -8.44 -0.38 -2.04
N MET A 109 -7.56 -0.90 -1.18
CA MET A 109 -7.63 -2.27 -0.68
C MET A 109 -7.43 -2.34 0.83
N CYS A 110 -8.02 -3.34 1.47
CA CYS A 110 -7.70 -3.72 2.84
C CYS A 110 -6.59 -4.77 2.78
N THR A 111 -5.55 -4.63 3.58
CA THR A 111 -4.41 -5.55 3.59
C THR A 111 -4.70 -6.82 4.38
N SER A 112 -5.19 -6.68 5.60
CA SER A 112 -5.49 -7.78 6.51
C SER A 112 -6.82 -7.55 7.25
N PRO A 113 -7.98 -7.57 6.54
CA PRO A 113 -9.27 -7.12 7.07
C PRO A 113 -9.78 -7.92 8.26
N GLY A 114 -9.20 -9.09 8.53
CA GLY A 114 -9.55 -9.91 9.70
C GLY A 114 -9.10 -9.33 11.04
N PHE A 115 -8.09 -8.47 11.06
CA PHE A 115 -7.56 -7.89 12.30
C PHE A 115 -6.95 -6.50 12.17
N SER A 116 -6.68 -5.99 10.96
CA SER A 116 -6.05 -4.67 10.75
C SER A 116 -7.02 -3.69 10.12
N THR A 117 -6.91 -2.42 10.54
CA THR A 117 -7.62 -1.30 9.91
C THR A 117 -6.87 -0.72 8.73
N GLU A 118 -5.70 -1.26 8.38
CA GLU A 118 -4.89 -0.74 7.30
C GLU A 118 -5.64 -0.76 5.97
N ARG A 119 -5.67 0.39 5.33
CA ARG A 119 -6.19 0.59 3.97
C ARG A 119 -5.11 1.24 3.13
N LEU A 120 -4.84 0.68 1.96
CA LEU A 120 -3.92 1.23 0.98
C LEU A 120 -4.69 1.80 -0.20
N HIS A 121 -4.36 3.03 -0.59
CA HIS A 121 -4.89 3.69 -1.78
C HIS A 121 -3.91 3.48 -2.92
N LEU A 122 -4.41 2.97 -4.05
CA LEU A 122 -3.60 2.57 -5.20
C LEU A 122 -3.69 3.64 -6.28
N PHE A 123 -2.54 4.01 -6.85
CA PHE A 123 -2.44 5.02 -7.91
C PHE A 123 -1.59 4.52 -9.07
N LEU A 124 -1.92 4.97 -10.27
CA LEU A 124 -1.08 4.89 -11.47
C LEU A 124 -0.55 6.29 -11.76
N ALA A 125 0.76 6.44 -11.90
CA ALA A 125 1.40 7.71 -12.23
C ALA A 125 1.88 7.69 -13.68
N LEU A 126 1.47 8.71 -14.46
CA LEU A 126 1.81 8.89 -15.87
C LEU A 126 2.37 10.29 -16.12
N GLY A 127 3.09 10.47 -17.26
CA GLY A 127 3.73 11.75 -17.57
C GLY A 127 4.83 12.06 -16.57
N LEU A 128 5.80 11.15 -16.44
CA LEU A 128 6.83 11.24 -15.40
C LEU A 128 7.90 12.26 -15.76
N HIS A 129 8.20 13.17 -14.81
CA HIS A 129 9.27 14.15 -14.88
C HIS A 129 10.30 13.83 -13.80
N SER A 130 11.59 13.76 -14.20
CA SER A 130 12.68 13.44 -13.27
C SER A 130 13.01 14.64 -12.38
N GLY A 131 13.17 14.39 -11.08
CA GLY A 131 13.70 15.29 -10.07
C GLY A 131 14.76 14.57 -9.23
N GLU A 132 15.05 15.10 -8.06
CA GLU A 132 15.94 14.47 -7.08
C GLU A 132 15.10 13.63 -6.10
N SER A 133 15.57 12.41 -5.82
CA SER A 133 14.98 11.54 -4.81
C SER A 133 15.51 11.93 -3.43
N HIS A 134 14.63 11.99 -2.46
CA HIS A 134 14.95 12.32 -1.06
C HIS A 134 14.25 11.33 -0.12
N PRO A 135 14.70 10.06 -0.08
CA PRO A 135 14.13 9.07 0.84
C PRO A 135 14.24 9.53 2.29
N ASP A 136 13.30 9.09 3.11
CA ASP A 136 13.31 9.36 4.54
C ASP A 136 14.57 8.85 5.24
N GLU A 137 14.95 9.47 6.38
CA GLU A 137 16.12 9.07 7.16
C GLU A 137 15.98 7.60 7.61
N GLY A 138 16.94 6.77 7.16
CA GLY A 138 16.95 5.31 7.44
C GLY A 138 16.25 4.46 6.40
N GLU A 139 15.71 5.03 5.35
CA GLU A 139 15.20 4.30 4.19
C GLU A 139 16.30 4.07 3.15
N PHE A 140 16.61 2.80 2.89
CA PHE A 140 17.58 2.38 1.88
C PHE A 140 16.85 1.69 0.74
N LEU A 141 16.64 2.42 -0.36
CA LEU A 141 15.90 1.96 -1.52
C LEU A 141 16.82 1.88 -2.75
N ASN A 142 16.63 0.84 -3.56
CA ASN A 142 17.23 0.76 -4.89
C ASN A 142 16.10 0.80 -5.93
N ALA A 143 16.09 1.82 -6.78
CA ALA A 143 15.14 1.92 -7.87
C ALA A 143 15.54 0.97 -9.03
N GLU A 144 14.59 0.20 -9.52
CA GLU A 144 14.74 -0.71 -10.66
C GLU A 144 13.70 -0.38 -11.74
N LYS A 145 14.13 -0.34 -13.00
CA LYS A 145 13.24 -0.10 -14.14
C LYS A 145 12.88 -1.43 -14.81
N ILE A 146 11.59 -1.76 -14.83
CA ILE A 146 11.09 -3.04 -15.33
C ILE A 146 9.85 -2.79 -16.20
N PRO A 147 9.77 -3.34 -17.43
CA PRO A 147 8.59 -3.23 -18.27
C PRO A 147 7.34 -3.80 -17.57
N LEU A 148 6.18 -3.14 -17.71
CA LEU A 148 4.92 -3.54 -17.10
C LEU A 148 4.54 -4.98 -17.44
N GLN A 149 4.72 -5.38 -18.71
CA GLN A 149 4.47 -6.75 -19.13
C GLN A 149 5.34 -7.76 -18.34
N LYS A 150 6.63 -7.44 -18.12
CA LYS A 150 7.53 -8.29 -17.36
C LYS A 150 7.11 -8.36 -15.88
N LEU A 151 6.67 -7.26 -15.30
CA LEU A 151 6.13 -7.24 -13.93
C LEU A 151 4.89 -8.13 -13.81
N THR A 152 3.99 -8.09 -14.78
CA THR A 152 2.81 -8.98 -14.81
C THR A 152 3.23 -10.46 -14.86
N GLU A 153 4.23 -10.82 -15.69
CA GLU A 153 4.78 -12.18 -15.72
C GLU A 153 5.36 -12.58 -14.36
N MET A 154 6.13 -11.68 -13.72
CA MET A 154 6.73 -11.91 -12.40
C MET A 154 5.67 -12.12 -11.31
N VAL A 155 4.57 -11.38 -11.36
CA VAL A 155 3.41 -11.60 -10.48
C VAL A 155 2.81 -12.98 -10.70
N MET A 156 2.57 -13.35 -11.96
CA MET A 156 1.96 -14.65 -12.30
C MET A 156 2.85 -15.85 -11.97
N ASN A 157 4.17 -15.65 -11.96
CA ASN A 157 5.16 -16.66 -11.60
C ASN A 157 5.49 -16.69 -10.09
N ASN A 158 4.82 -15.85 -9.26
CA ASN A 158 5.09 -15.70 -7.82
C ASN A 158 6.52 -15.21 -7.50
N GLU A 159 7.13 -14.46 -8.42
CA GLU A 159 8.41 -13.78 -8.18
C GLU A 159 8.21 -12.46 -7.40
N ILE A 160 7.00 -11.89 -7.44
CA ILE A 160 6.54 -10.78 -6.63
C ILE A 160 5.45 -11.32 -5.70
N ASP A 161 5.67 -11.20 -4.38
CA ASP A 161 4.77 -11.71 -3.34
C ASP A 161 4.21 -10.60 -2.42
N ASP A 162 4.54 -9.34 -2.70
CA ASP A 162 3.93 -8.21 -1.98
C ASP A 162 2.53 -7.87 -2.52
N GLY A 163 1.52 -8.00 -1.66
CA GLY A 163 0.11 -7.89 -2.06
C GLY A 163 -0.29 -6.55 -2.67
N LYS A 164 0.22 -5.42 -2.15
CA LYS A 164 -0.09 -4.10 -2.71
C LYS A 164 0.51 -3.93 -4.11
N THR A 165 1.73 -4.42 -4.30
CA THR A 165 2.45 -4.38 -5.57
C THR A 165 1.75 -5.24 -6.61
N ILE A 166 1.34 -6.47 -6.27
CA ILE A 166 0.52 -7.33 -7.12
C ILE A 166 -0.75 -6.60 -7.56
N ALA A 167 -1.47 -6.01 -6.60
CA ALA A 167 -2.74 -5.35 -6.87
C ALA A 167 -2.58 -4.14 -7.80
N VAL A 168 -1.57 -3.27 -7.57
CA VAL A 168 -1.38 -2.07 -8.38
C VAL A 168 -0.93 -2.42 -9.80
N ILE A 169 -0.02 -3.40 -9.97
CA ILE A 169 0.44 -3.87 -11.29
C ILE A 169 -0.74 -4.38 -12.13
N LEU A 170 -1.51 -5.32 -11.60
CA LEU A 170 -2.62 -5.94 -12.35
C LEU A 170 -3.74 -4.94 -12.67
N LYS A 171 -4.04 -4.02 -11.76
CA LYS A 171 -5.02 -2.95 -12.02
C LYS A 171 -4.53 -1.96 -13.08
N ALA A 172 -3.27 -1.56 -13.02
CA ALA A 172 -2.67 -0.65 -13.99
C ALA A 172 -2.63 -1.28 -15.39
N GLU A 173 -2.16 -2.53 -15.48
CA GLU A 173 -2.15 -3.28 -16.74
C GLU A 173 -3.54 -3.34 -17.38
N LYS A 174 -4.55 -3.71 -16.58
CA LYS A 174 -5.94 -3.80 -17.08
C LYS A 174 -6.49 -2.46 -17.53
N LEU A 175 -6.19 -1.39 -16.81
CA LEU A 175 -6.61 -0.04 -17.18
C LEU A 175 -5.93 0.43 -18.48
N LEU A 176 -4.60 0.25 -18.59
CA LEU A 176 -3.83 0.68 -19.76
C LEU A 176 -4.19 -0.11 -21.01
N ALA A 177 -4.50 -1.41 -20.88
CA ALA A 177 -4.98 -2.23 -21.99
C ALA A 177 -6.36 -1.83 -22.53
N SER A 178 -7.11 -1.00 -21.79
CA SER A 178 -8.44 -0.50 -22.18
C SER A 178 -8.44 0.94 -22.69
N ARG A 179 -7.28 1.61 -22.68
CA ARG A 179 -7.08 2.96 -23.25
C ARG A 179 -6.61 2.89 -24.69
#